data_497693f845634a2d66dcac381db343aa
#
_entry.id   497693f845634a2d66dcac381db343aa
#
_cell.length_a   1.000
_cell.length_b   1.000
_cell.length_c   1.000
_cell.angle_alpha   90.00
_cell.angle_beta   90.00
_cell.angle_gamma   90.00
#
_symmetry.space_group_name_H-M   'P 1'
#
loop_
_entity.id
_entity.type
_entity.pdbx_description
1 polymer ?
#
loop_
_entity_poly.entity_id
_entity_poly.type
_entity_poly.pdbx_seq_one_letter_code
_entity_poly.pdbx_strand_id
1 'polypeptide(L)'
;MKSYEIAIQNGITSVGDMGECGPVSYRTMQRLTREKKFKIRVNMAIHSIFGKPFSKEENDHWMGLGFTTGLGDAHFRVGPCKFMIDGGSGGPSCATREPYSHDPTMVREKGWGRQETIDYIKALADAGNQATAHAIGDEAVEYMVEGYEALYAEDPEKTKACRHRIEHCTLVDQDLIDRMAKMNICPSVNAGMVQYLGANYMKFYGERNQYLAALRSMTDAGVMCSIHSDYPSGPMGLQMIDGAVNRFDRVKNVQCDKTQAVSPLEAIRIAT
;
A
#
# COMPACT_ATOMS: atom_id res chain seq x y z
N MET A 1 -0.50 -20.79 -11.96
CA MET A 1 -0.88 -21.89 -11.03
C MET A 1 0.06 -21.99 -9.83
N LYS A 2 1.42 -21.93 -9.98
CA LYS A 2 2.35 -21.97 -8.82
C LYS A 2 2.07 -20.89 -7.76
N SER A 3 1.88 -19.64 -8.14
CA SER A 3 1.58 -18.55 -7.20
C SER A 3 0.28 -18.78 -6.43
N TYR A 4 -0.72 -19.38 -7.07
CA TYR A 4 -1.97 -19.77 -6.43
C TYR A 4 -1.77 -20.86 -5.37
N GLU A 5 -0.99 -21.91 -5.69
CA GLU A 5 -0.67 -22.97 -4.74
C GLU A 5 0.10 -22.43 -3.54
N ILE A 6 1.08 -21.55 -3.76
CA ILE A 6 1.82 -20.86 -2.71
C ILE A 6 0.86 -20.04 -1.83
N ALA A 7 -0.04 -19.27 -2.42
CA ALA A 7 -0.99 -18.47 -1.66
C ALA A 7 -1.87 -19.33 -0.76
N ILE A 8 -2.44 -20.43 -1.28
CA ILE A 8 -3.26 -21.37 -0.49
C ILE A 8 -2.47 -22.04 0.64
N GLN A 9 -1.24 -22.47 0.37
CA GLN A 9 -0.36 -23.06 1.39
C GLN A 9 -0.04 -22.09 2.53
N ASN A 10 -0.11 -20.78 2.26
CA ASN A 10 0.07 -19.73 3.25
C ASN A 10 -1.26 -19.22 3.85
N GLY A 11 -2.38 -19.92 3.61
CA GLY A 11 -3.69 -19.56 4.16
C GLY A 11 -4.35 -18.34 3.52
N ILE A 12 -3.88 -17.90 2.35
CA ILE A 12 -4.42 -16.73 1.66
C ILE A 12 -5.72 -17.12 0.93
N THR A 13 -6.80 -16.42 1.22
CA THR A 13 -8.12 -16.63 0.60
C THR A 13 -8.58 -15.45 -0.26
N SER A 14 -7.89 -14.31 -0.16
CA SER A 14 -8.14 -13.12 -0.97
C SER A 14 -6.83 -12.42 -1.28
N VAL A 15 -6.73 -11.82 -2.45
CA VAL A 15 -5.57 -11.04 -2.85
C VAL A 15 -6.00 -9.69 -3.45
N GLY A 16 -5.28 -8.64 -3.09
CA GLY A 16 -5.22 -7.41 -3.86
C GLY A 16 -4.05 -7.53 -4.82
N ASP A 17 -4.33 -7.77 -6.10
CA ASP A 17 -3.29 -7.76 -7.13
C ASP A 17 -3.12 -6.33 -7.64
N MET A 18 -1.91 -5.80 -7.57
CA MET A 18 -1.65 -4.41 -7.94
C MET A 18 -1.57 -4.18 -9.46
N GLY A 19 -1.82 -5.20 -10.28
CA GLY A 19 -1.99 -5.07 -11.74
C GLY A 19 -0.70 -4.84 -12.52
N GLU A 20 0.46 -4.98 -11.90
CA GLU A 20 1.77 -4.64 -12.51
C GLU A 20 2.14 -5.44 -13.76
N CYS A 21 1.53 -6.61 -13.95
CA CYS A 21 1.77 -7.44 -15.14
C CYS A 21 0.86 -7.11 -16.33
N GLY A 22 0.09 -6.04 -16.26
CA GLY A 22 -0.70 -5.47 -17.33
C GLY A 22 -1.78 -6.39 -17.92
N PRO A 23 -2.21 -6.17 -19.17
CA PRO A 23 -3.40 -6.82 -19.77
C PRO A 23 -3.37 -8.34 -19.79
N VAL A 24 -2.20 -8.95 -19.81
CA VAL A 24 -2.06 -10.42 -19.80
C VAL A 24 -2.52 -11.00 -18.47
N SER A 25 -2.14 -10.36 -17.36
CA SER A 25 -2.61 -10.73 -16.01
C SER A 25 -4.12 -10.60 -15.88
N TYR A 26 -4.70 -9.47 -16.31
CA TYR A 26 -6.14 -9.26 -16.26
C TYR A 26 -6.91 -10.36 -17.01
N ARG A 27 -6.52 -10.63 -18.26
CA ARG A 27 -7.15 -11.70 -19.05
C ARG A 27 -6.98 -13.07 -18.42
N THR A 28 -5.80 -13.36 -17.87
CA THR A 28 -5.51 -14.64 -17.24
C THR A 28 -6.32 -14.85 -15.97
N MET A 29 -6.38 -13.86 -15.08
CA MET A 29 -7.14 -13.93 -13.84
C MET A 29 -8.65 -14.07 -14.11
N GLN A 30 -9.21 -13.25 -15.00
CA GLN A 30 -10.61 -13.36 -15.40
C GLN A 30 -10.94 -14.76 -15.95
N ARG A 31 -10.08 -15.31 -16.81
CA ARG A 31 -10.27 -16.65 -17.37
C ARG A 31 -10.24 -17.74 -16.27
N LEU A 32 -9.22 -17.73 -15.42
CA LEU A 32 -9.05 -18.72 -14.35
C LEU A 32 -10.17 -18.67 -13.33
N THR A 33 -10.67 -17.49 -13.00
CA THR A 33 -11.80 -17.31 -12.10
C THR A 33 -13.09 -17.85 -12.74
N ARG A 34 -13.38 -17.47 -13.99
CA ARG A 34 -14.55 -17.95 -14.74
C ARG A 34 -14.55 -19.48 -14.93
N GLU A 35 -13.38 -20.07 -15.17
CA GLU A 35 -13.18 -21.51 -15.27
C GLU A 35 -13.19 -22.22 -13.89
N LYS A 36 -13.39 -21.48 -12.79
CA LYS A 36 -13.33 -21.96 -11.40
C LYS A 36 -12.03 -22.68 -11.03
N LYS A 37 -10.95 -22.39 -11.77
CA LYS A 37 -9.61 -22.91 -11.51
C LYS A 37 -8.85 -22.10 -10.45
N PHE A 38 -9.30 -20.87 -10.20
CA PHE A 38 -8.73 -19.97 -9.21
C PHE A 38 -9.82 -19.67 -8.15
N LYS A 39 -9.63 -20.23 -6.96
CA LYS A 39 -10.64 -20.20 -5.88
C LYS A 39 -10.43 -19.06 -4.88
N ILE A 40 -9.33 -18.31 -5.00
CA ILE A 40 -9.05 -17.14 -4.18
C ILE A 40 -9.83 -15.95 -4.78
N ARG A 41 -10.33 -15.09 -3.92
CA ARG A 41 -10.92 -13.82 -4.35
C ARG A 41 -9.83 -12.86 -4.82
N VAL A 42 -10.05 -12.20 -5.95
CA VAL A 42 -9.10 -11.26 -6.55
C VAL A 42 -9.74 -9.89 -6.66
N ASN A 43 -9.12 -8.90 -6.03
CA ASN A 43 -9.37 -7.48 -6.24
C ASN A 43 -8.19 -6.92 -7.02
N MET A 44 -8.37 -6.70 -8.33
CA MET A 44 -7.26 -6.40 -9.22
C MET A 44 -7.20 -4.92 -9.53
N ALA A 45 -6.17 -4.24 -9.03
CA ALA A 45 -5.95 -2.82 -9.29
C ALA A 45 -5.67 -2.56 -10.78
N ILE A 46 -6.09 -1.41 -11.26
CA ILE A 46 -5.68 -0.87 -12.55
C ILE A 46 -4.35 -0.16 -12.33
N HIS A 47 -3.30 -0.64 -12.95
CA HIS A 47 -1.95 -0.09 -12.82
C HIS A 47 -1.27 0.00 -14.17
N SER A 48 -0.28 0.89 -14.27
CA SER A 48 0.55 1.02 -15.46
C SER A 48 1.34 -0.27 -15.76
N ILE A 49 1.70 -0.46 -17.00
CA ILE A 49 2.45 -1.63 -17.45
C ILE A 49 3.86 -1.60 -16.84
N PHE A 50 4.33 -2.78 -16.46
CA PHE A 50 5.69 -3.00 -15.97
C PHE A 50 6.74 -2.28 -16.83
N GLY A 51 7.57 -1.46 -16.22
CA GLY A 51 8.61 -0.64 -16.89
C GLY A 51 8.26 0.83 -17.09
N LYS A 52 7.04 1.26 -16.73
CA LYS A 52 6.64 2.67 -16.69
C LYS A 52 6.04 3.02 -15.31
N PRO A 53 6.85 3.09 -14.26
CA PRO A 53 6.37 3.16 -12.89
C PRO A 53 5.53 4.41 -12.55
N PHE A 54 5.54 5.43 -13.40
CA PHE A 54 4.87 6.70 -13.15
C PHE A 54 3.89 7.10 -14.28
N SER A 55 3.29 6.12 -14.96
CA SER A 55 2.45 6.39 -16.11
C SER A 55 1.01 6.76 -15.73
N LYS A 56 0.72 8.05 -15.71
CA LYS A 56 -0.65 8.58 -15.68
C LYS A 56 -1.45 8.18 -16.92
N GLU A 57 -0.82 8.20 -18.10
CA GLU A 57 -1.45 7.97 -19.40
C GLU A 57 -2.17 6.62 -19.50
N GLU A 58 -1.61 5.56 -18.92
CA GLU A 58 -2.24 4.23 -18.92
C GLU A 58 -3.47 4.16 -18.02
N ASN A 59 -3.41 4.77 -16.84
CA ASN A 59 -4.57 4.86 -15.97
C ASN A 59 -5.68 5.71 -16.62
N ASP A 60 -5.34 6.82 -17.27
CA ASP A 60 -6.30 7.63 -18.02
C ASP A 60 -6.96 6.85 -19.15
N HIS A 61 -6.23 5.96 -19.81
CA HIS A 61 -6.77 5.09 -20.84
C HIS A 61 -7.85 4.13 -20.31
N TRP A 62 -7.59 3.52 -19.15
CA TRP A 62 -8.57 2.67 -18.46
C TRP A 62 -9.79 3.44 -17.99
N MET A 63 -9.60 4.65 -17.45
CA MET A 63 -10.71 5.53 -17.08
C MET A 63 -11.57 5.90 -18.29
N GLY A 64 -10.95 6.15 -19.45
CA GLY A 64 -11.63 6.44 -20.71
C GLY A 64 -12.51 5.29 -21.22
N LEU A 65 -12.29 4.05 -20.78
CA LEU A 65 -13.15 2.90 -21.05
C LEU A 65 -14.39 2.84 -20.15
N GLY A 66 -14.50 3.71 -19.13
CA GLY A 66 -15.63 3.76 -18.22
C GLY A 66 -15.65 2.64 -17.18
N PHE A 67 -14.56 1.93 -16.95
CA PHE A 67 -14.46 0.97 -15.84
C PHE A 67 -14.33 1.70 -14.50
N THR A 68 -15.07 1.24 -13.51
CA THR A 68 -15.06 1.79 -12.16
C THR A 68 -14.63 0.73 -11.14
N THR A 69 -14.04 1.20 -10.05
CA THR A 69 -13.71 0.33 -8.92
C THR A 69 -14.95 -0.41 -8.42
N GLY A 70 -14.81 -1.72 -8.20
CA GLY A 70 -15.88 -2.60 -7.76
C GLY A 70 -16.60 -3.35 -8.89
N LEU A 71 -16.37 -3.02 -10.16
CA LEU A 71 -16.94 -3.77 -11.29
C LEU A 71 -16.48 -5.24 -11.24
N GLY A 72 -17.43 -6.16 -11.29
CA GLY A 72 -17.18 -7.60 -11.21
C GLY A 72 -18.06 -8.31 -10.21
N ASP A 73 -17.56 -9.38 -9.60
CA ASP A 73 -18.30 -10.21 -8.65
C ASP A 73 -17.51 -10.50 -7.37
N ALA A 74 -17.99 -11.44 -6.55
CA ALA A 74 -17.35 -11.81 -5.28
C ALA A 74 -15.99 -12.50 -5.46
N HIS A 75 -15.68 -13.03 -6.65
CA HIS A 75 -14.43 -13.75 -6.92
C HIS A 75 -13.41 -12.94 -7.71
N PHE A 76 -13.87 -12.07 -8.61
CA PHE A 76 -13.01 -11.18 -9.38
C PHE A 76 -13.66 -9.83 -9.55
N ARG A 77 -12.98 -8.77 -9.15
CA ARG A 77 -13.43 -7.40 -9.35
C ARG A 77 -12.29 -6.46 -9.74
N VAL A 78 -12.66 -5.38 -10.39
CA VAL A 78 -11.77 -4.25 -10.63
C VAL A 78 -11.51 -3.54 -9.29
N GLY A 79 -10.24 -3.40 -8.97
CA GLY A 79 -9.75 -2.72 -7.78
C GLY A 79 -9.54 -1.22 -7.99
N PRO A 80 -8.72 -0.58 -7.14
CA PRO A 80 -8.40 0.83 -7.27
C PRO A 80 -7.53 1.11 -8.50
N CYS A 81 -7.46 2.38 -8.91
CA CYS A 81 -6.42 2.84 -9.81
C CYS A 81 -5.14 3.10 -9.00
N LYS A 82 -4.05 2.40 -9.37
CA LYS A 82 -2.75 2.44 -8.69
C LYS A 82 -1.73 3.25 -9.49
N PHE A 83 -1.01 4.12 -8.81
CA PHE A 83 0.16 4.83 -9.34
C PHE A 83 1.31 4.80 -8.34
N MET A 84 2.45 5.42 -8.66
CA MET A 84 3.64 5.39 -7.81
C MET A 84 4.16 6.81 -7.59
N ILE A 85 4.30 7.22 -6.33
CA ILE A 85 4.77 8.57 -5.99
C ILE A 85 6.27 8.61 -5.77
N ASP A 86 6.82 7.60 -5.11
CA ASP A 86 8.23 7.59 -4.69
C ASP A 86 8.91 6.25 -4.92
N GLY A 87 10.15 6.15 -4.48
CA GLY A 87 10.99 4.97 -4.61
C GLY A 87 10.84 3.97 -3.48
N GLY A 88 11.69 2.94 -3.49
CA GLY A 88 11.59 1.79 -2.58
C GLY A 88 12.19 2.02 -1.20
N SER A 89 11.81 1.18 -0.25
CA SER A 89 12.32 1.17 1.13
C SER A 89 13.61 0.34 1.30
N GLY A 90 13.94 -0.51 0.34
CA GLY A 90 15.15 -1.35 0.40
C GLY A 90 16.46 -0.57 0.31
N GLY A 91 16.42 0.60 -0.31
CA GLY A 91 17.45 1.63 -0.33
C GLY A 91 16.85 2.99 0.04
N PRO A 92 17.69 4.02 0.22
CA PRO A 92 17.22 5.35 0.58
C PRO A 92 16.74 6.13 -0.67
N SER A 93 15.63 5.70 -1.29
CA SER A 93 15.08 6.29 -2.51
C SER A 93 13.64 6.80 -2.37
N CYS A 94 12.97 6.55 -1.25
CA CYS A 94 11.63 7.08 -1.01
C CYS A 94 11.65 8.58 -0.67
N ALA A 95 10.51 9.24 -0.85
CA ALA A 95 10.36 10.68 -0.59
C ALA A 95 10.14 10.96 0.90
N THR A 96 11.13 11.57 1.55
CA THR A 96 11.06 11.93 2.97
C THR A 96 11.10 13.45 3.15
N ARG A 97 10.31 13.96 4.12
CA ARG A 97 10.28 15.39 4.50
C ARG A 97 11.64 15.87 4.97
N GLU A 98 12.30 15.07 5.78
CA GLU A 98 13.63 15.34 6.31
C GLU A 98 14.68 14.47 5.61
N PRO A 99 15.94 14.90 5.49
CA PRO A 99 17.01 14.10 4.93
C PRO A 99 17.18 12.74 5.60
N TYR A 100 17.79 11.79 4.91
CA TYR A 100 18.15 10.50 5.50
C TYR A 100 19.16 10.66 6.61
N SER A 101 18.96 9.97 7.74
CA SER A 101 19.78 10.14 8.95
C SER A 101 21.25 9.74 8.75
N HIS A 102 21.54 8.78 7.84
CA HIS A 102 22.89 8.30 7.61
C HIS A 102 23.67 9.07 6.54
N ASP A 103 22.95 9.76 5.65
CA ASP A 103 23.53 10.55 4.58
C ASP A 103 22.55 11.63 4.11
N PRO A 104 22.65 12.86 4.64
CA PRO A 104 21.74 13.94 4.28
C PRO A 104 21.92 14.47 2.83
N THR A 105 22.96 14.01 2.12
CA THR A 105 23.19 14.38 0.72
C THR A 105 22.44 13.50 -0.27
N MET A 106 21.89 12.37 0.18
CA MET A 106 21.12 11.48 -0.68
C MET A 106 19.84 12.15 -1.16
N VAL A 107 19.65 12.09 -2.46
CA VAL A 107 18.49 12.67 -3.14
C VAL A 107 17.49 11.55 -3.42
N ARG A 108 16.23 11.79 -3.04
CA ARG A 108 15.12 10.89 -3.37
C ARG A 108 14.95 10.70 -4.88
N GLU A 109 14.41 9.56 -5.28
CA GLU A 109 13.96 9.38 -6.65
C GLU A 109 12.83 10.37 -6.97
N LYS A 110 12.89 10.94 -8.17
CA LYS A 110 11.83 11.82 -8.65
C LYS A 110 10.63 10.99 -9.04
N GLY A 111 9.52 11.24 -8.40
CA GLY A 111 8.22 10.69 -8.72
C GLY A 111 7.22 11.80 -9.01
N TRP A 112 5.97 11.57 -8.68
CA TRP A 112 4.91 12.56 -8.82
C TRP A 112 5.11 13.74 -7.86
N GLY A 113 4.78 14.93 -8.34
CA GLY A 113 4.76 16.13 -7.51
C GLY A 113 3.51 16.21 -6.64
N ARG A 114 3.54 17.08 -5.61
CA ARG A 114 2.42 17.30 -4.67
C ARG A 114 1.11 17.64 -5.41
N GLN A 115 1.11 18.71 -6.19
CA GLN A 115 -0.09 19.17 -6.89
C GLN A 115 -0.58 18.15 -7.94
N GLU A 116 0.34 17.55 -8.67
CA GLU A 116 0.02 16.50 -9.64
C GLU A 116 -0.67 15.31 -8.98
N THR A 117 -0.23 14.90 -7.80
CA THR A 117 -0.86 13.83 -7.01
C THR A 117 -2.28 14.20 -6.60
N ILE A 118 -2.48 15.40 -6.07
CA ILE A 118 -3.80 15.91 -5.65
C ILE A 118 -4.77 15.95 -6.83
N ASP A 119 -4.35 16.54 -7.94
CA ASP A 119 -5.18 16.68 -9.14
C ASP A 119 -5.57 15.31 -9.71
N TYR A 120 -4.64 14.35 -9.69
CA TYR A 120 -4.90 13.02 -10.20
C TYR A 120 -5.84 12.21 -9.29
N ILE A 121 -5.71 12.31 -7.98
CA ILE A 121 -6.65 11.68 -7.03
C ILE A 121 -8.07 12.20 -7.28
N LYS A 122 -8.23 13.52 -7.51
CA LYS A 122 -9.52 14.12 -7.85
C LYS A 122 -10.06 13.56 -9.17
N ALA A 123 -9.27 13.53 -10.22
CA ALA A 123 -9.67 12.98 -11.52
C ALA A 123 -10.11 11.51 -11.42
N LEU A 124 -9.41 10.67 -10.63
CA LEU A 124 -9.79 9.29 -10.38
C LEU A 124 -11.13 9.18 -9.64
N ALA A 125 -11.34 10.00 -8.62
CA ALA A 125 -12.59 10.01 -7.85
C ALA A 125 -13.79 10.49 -8.67
N ASP A 126 -13.60 11.48 -9.54
CA ASP A 126 -14.61 11.99 -10.48
C ASP A 126 -15.01 10.92 -11.50
N ALA A 127 -14.06 10.10 -11.94
CA ALA A 127 -14.30 8.95 -12.81
C ALA A 127 -14.89 7.72 -12.08
N GLY A 128 -15.22 7.84 -10.78
CA GLY A 128 -15.82 6.75 -9.99
C GLY A 128 -14.82 5.70 -9.51
N ASN A 129 -13.54 6.04 -9.44
CA ASN A 129 -12.49 5.11 -9.04
C ASN A 129 -11.92 5.42 -7.66
N GLN A 130 -11.62 4.37 -6.91
CA GLN A 130 -10.81 4.43 -5.72
C GLN A 130 -9.35 4.69 -6.14
N ALA A 131 -8.72 5.72 -5.59
CA ALA A 131 -7.31 5.97 -5.79
C ALA A 131 -6.46 5.19 -4.79
N THR A 132 -5.29 4.71 -5.21
CA THR A 132 -4.22 4.24 -4.34
C THR A 132 -2.87 4.52 -4.97
N ALA A 133 -1.83 4.64 -4.16
CA ALA A 133 -0.48 4.78 -4.68
C ALA A 133 0.55 4.03 -3.82
N HIS A 134 1.64 3.64 -4.44
CA HIS A 134 2.87 3.35 -3.75
C HIS A 134 3.37 4.66 -3.12
N ALA A 135 3.39 4.71 -1.80
CA ALA A 135 3.87 5.83 -1.01
C ALA A 135 4.56 5.30 0.25
N ILE A 136 5.88 5.35 0.28
CA ILE A 136 6.73 4.78 1.32
C ILE A 136 7.21 5.84 2.30
N GLY A 137 7.75 6.95 1.79
CA GLY A 137 8.23 8.05 2.60
C GLY A 137 7.10 8.94 3.09
N ASP A 138 7.34 9.60 4.21
CA ASP A 138 6.36 10.47 4.87
C ASP A 138 5.94 11.68 4.00
N GLU A 139 6.78 12.16 3.10
CA GLU A 139 6.41 13.18 2.12
C GLU A 139 5.45 12.62 1.06
N ALA A 140 5.69 11.41 0.55
CA ALA A 140 4.81 10.78 -0.42
C ALA A 140 3.44 10.44 0.20
N VAL A 141 3.43 9.94 1.44
CA VAL A 141 2.20 9.70 2.21
C VAL A 141 1.42 10.99 2.42
N GLU A 142 2.10 12.10 2.74
CA GLU A 142 1.47 13.41 2.88
C GLU A 142 0.75 13.86 1.60
N TYR A 143 1.37 13.68 0.43
CA TYR A 143 0.71 14.04 -0.84
C TYR A 143 -0.58 13.25 -1.06
N MET A 144 -0.60 11.98 -0.68
CA MET A 144 -1.81 11.16 -0.73
C MET A 144 -2.88 11.66 0.23
N VAL A 145 -2.49 11.95 1.48
CA VAL A 145 -3.41 12.46 2.51
C VAL A 145 -4.01 13.78 2.08
N GLU A 146 -3.23 14.72 1.54
CA GLU A 146 -3.72 16.00 1.03
C GLU A 146 -4.69 15.85 -0.14
N GLY A 147 -4.41 14.89 -1.05
CA GLY A 147 -5.35 14.59 -2.12
C GLY A 147 -6.70 14.09 -1.59
N TYR A 148 -6.69 13.27 -0.54
CA TYR A 148 -7.92 12.81 0.11
C TYR A 148 -8.60 13.90 0.94
N GLU A 149 -7.86 14.82 1.53
CA GLU A 149 -8.42 16.01 2.17
C GLU A 149 -9.16 16.91 1.20
N ALA A 150 -8.65 17.05 -0.03
CA ALA A 150 -9.33 17.79 -1.08
C ALA A 150 -10.68 17.13 -1.43
N LEU A 151 -10.74 15.80 -1.54
CA LEU A 151 -12.02 15.07 -1.72
C LEU A 151 -12.94 15.19 -0.51
N TYR A 152 -12.37 15.11 0.69
CA TYR A 152 -13.11 15.21 1.93
C TYR A 152 -13.74 16.60 2.13
N ALA A 153 -13.07 17.63 1.69
CA ALA A 153 -13.60 19.00 1.74
C ALA A 153 -14.79 19.19 0.79
N GLU A 154 -14.85 18.43 -0.31
CA GLU A 154 -15.96 18.47 -1.27
C GLU A 154 -17.15 17.61 -0.81
N ASP A 155 -16.88 16.35 -0.41
CA ASP A 155 -17.90 15.40 0.06
C ASP A 155 -17.33 14.44 1.11
N PRO A 156 -17.48 14.75 2.42
CA PRO A 156 -16.97 13.93 3.51
C PRO A 156 -17.52 12.50 3.52
N GLU A 157 -18.81 12.34 3.25
CA GLU A 157 -19.46 11.01 3.35
C GLU A 157 -19.07 10.11 2.19
N LYS A 158 -18.98 10.64 0.98
CA LYS A 158 -18.50 9.91 -0.19
C LYS A 158 -17.04 9.49 0.00
N THR A 159 -16.19 10.39 0.51
CA THR A 159 -14.76 10.11 0.75
C THR A 159 -14.59 8.99 1.77
N LYS A 160 -15.28 9.06 2.91
CA LYS A 160 -15.26 7.99 3.93
C LYS A 160 -15.77 6.66 3.40
N ALA A 161 -16.86 6.68 2.63
CA ALA A 161 -17.47 5.47 2.06
C ALA A 161 -16.57 4.79 1.04
N CYS A 162 -15.77 5.56 0.29
CA CYS A 162 -14.82 5.05 -0.70
C CYS A 162 -13.68 4.25 -0.06
N ARG A 163 -13.27 4.56 1.19
CA ARG A 163 -12.15 3.91 1.87
C ARG A 163 -10.90 3.91 0.99
N HIS A 164 -10.48 5.09 0.57
CA HIS A 164 -9.26 5.25 -0.24
C HIS A 164 -8.05 4.61 0.44
N ARG A 165 -7.06 4.19 -0.35
CA ARG A 165 -5.94 3.39 0.13
C ARG A 165 -4.61 4.13 -0.04
N ILE A 166 -3.62 3.71 0.75
CA ILE A 166 -2.21 4.06 0.56
C ILE A 166 -1.42 2.75 0.67
N GLU A 167 -0.72 2.36 -0.39
CA GLU A 167 0.09 1.15 -0.36
C GLU A 167 1.46 1.45 0.25
N HIS A 168 1.94 0.52 1.04
CA HIS A 168 3.14 0.54 1.88
C HIS A 168 3.01 1.43 3.11
N CYS A 169 2.71 2.72 2.97
CA CYS A 169 2.51 3.66 4.08
C CYS A 169 3.54 3.43 5.20
N THR A 170 4.85 3.36 4.79
CA THR A 170 5.89 2.77 5.62
C THR A 170 6.41 3.73 6.68
N LEU A 171 6.67 4.97 6.30
CA LEU A 171 7.09 6.03 7.20
C LEU A 171 5.96 7.06 7.34
N VAL A 172 5.53 7.30 8.55
CA VAL A 172 4.46 8.25 8.88
C VAL A 172 4.80 9.00 10.17
N ASP A 173 3.93 9.86 10.61
CA ASP A 173 3.92 10.45 11.95
C ASP A 173 2.49 10.47 12.52
N GLN A 174 2.32 10.97 13.73
CA GLN A 174 1.01 11.01 14.39
C GLN A 174 0.04 11.94 13.67
N ASP A 175 0.51 13.07 13.10
CA ASP A 175 -0.34 13.99 12.33
C ASP A 175 -0.97 13.29 11.13
N LEU A 176 -0.17 12.59 10.33
CA LEU A 176 -0.66 11.84 9.17
C LEU A 176 -1.66 10.73 9.59
N ILE A 177 -1.40 10.04 10.70
CA ILE A 177 -2.28 9.01 11.23
C ILE A 177 -3.64 9.60 11.61
N ASP A 178 -3.66 10.71 12.34
CA ASP A 178 -4.89 11.38 12.79
C ASP A 178 -5.73 11.89 11.60
N ARG A 179 -5.05 12.44 10.58
CA ARG A 179 -5.69 12.89 9.33
C ARG A 179 -6.29 11.71 8.57
N MET A 180 -5.59 10.57 8.46
CA MET A 180 -6.12 9.35 7.85
C MET A 180 -7.35 8.81 8.62
N ALA A 181 -7.30 8.79 9.95
CA ALA A 181 -8.41 8.34 10.79
C ALA A 181 -9.69 9.16 10.55
N LYS A 182 -9.55 10.49 10.50
CA LYS A 182 -10.66 11.42 10.24
C LYS A 182 -11.42 11.12 8.94
N MET A 183 -10.69 10.69 7.91
CA MET A 183 -11.22 10.47 6.56
C MET A 183 -11.54 9.00 6.26
N ASN A 184 -11.34 8.09 7.20
CA ASN A 184 -11.47 6.63 7.00
C ASN A 184 -10.59 6.09 5.86
N ILE A 185 -9.36 6.60 5.75
CA ILE A 185 -8.36 6.09 4.83
C ILE A 185 -7.85 4.74 5.32
N CYS A 186 -7.65 3.81 4.40
CA CYS A 186 -7.27 2.43 4.69
C CYS A 186 -5.84 2.13 4.19
N PRO A 187 -4.79 2.47 4.95
CA PRO A 187 -3.44 2.13 4.55
C PRO A 187 -3.23 0.62 4.53
N SER A 188 -2.46 0.16 3.56
CA SER A 188 -2.01 -1.23 3.44
C SER A 188 -0.52 -1.28 3.72
N VAL A 189 -0.14 -1.72 4.91
CA VAL A 189 1.20 -1.55 5.47
C VAL A 189 2.07 -2.78 5.23
N ASN A 190 3.31 -2.59 4.80
CA ASN A 190 4.25 -3.70 4.62
C ASN A 190 5.04 -4.01 5.91
N ALA A 191 4.32 -4.39 6.97
CA ALA A 191 4.93 -4.70 8.27
C ALA A 191 5.86 -5.91 8.24
N GLY A 192 5.65 -6.85 7.31
CA GLY A 192 6.49 -8.03 7.14
C GLY A 192 7.92 -7.71 6.70
N MET A 193 8.13 -6.62 5.99
CA MET A 193 9.47 -6.22 5.51
C MET A 193 10.45 -5.84 6.63
N VAL A 194 9.97 -5.54 7.82
CA VAL A 194 10.83 -5.34 9.00
C VAL A 194 11.75 -6.55 9.24
N GLN A 195 11.30 -7.77 8.89
CA GLN A 195 12.11 -8.99 9.03
C GLN A 195 13.33 -9.03 8.11
N TYR A 196 13.35 -8.24 7.05
CA TYR A 196 14.43 -8.23 6.04
C TYR A 196 15.18 -6.92 5.97
N LEU A 197 14.54 -5.82 6.29
CA LEU A 197 15.02 -4.46 6.10
C LEU A 197 15.11 -3.65 7.40
N GLY A 198 14.77 -4.23 8.53
CA GLY A 198 14.65 -3.52 9.80
C GLY A 198 15.91 -2.76 10.20
N ALA A 199 17.09 -3.39 10.07
CA ALA A 199 18.36 -2.73 10.32
C ALA A 199 18.67 -1.57 9.36
N ASN A 200 18.27 -1.71 8.08
CA ASN A 200 18.40 -0.64 7.11
C ASN A 200 17.48 0.53 7.47
N TYR A 201 16.24 0.25 7.87
CA TYR A 201 15.31 1.28 8.31
C TYR A 201 15.83 2.07 9.50
N MET A 202 16.37 1.41 10.52
CA MET A 202 16.98 2.07 11.67
C MET A 202 18.12 3.00 11.24
N LYS A 203 18.96 2.56 10.29
CA LYS A 203 20.03 3.35 9.74
C LYS A 203 19.55 4.56 8.93
N PHE A 204 18.53 4.36 8.07
CA PHE A 204 18.09 5.39 7.13
C PHE A 204 17.24 6.48 7.80
N TYR A 205 16.40 6.10 8.76
CA TYR A 205 15.38 6.98 9.32
C TYR A 205 15.66 7.46 10.75
N GLY A 206 16.69 6.89 11.44
CA GLY A 206 17.07 7.32 12.79
C GLY A 206 15.87 7.29 13.75
N GLU A 207 15.63 8.38 14.47
CA GLU A 207 14.53 8.50 15.44
C GLU A 207 13.14 8.39 14.81
N ARG A 208 12.97 8.74 13.52
CA ARG A 208 11.71 8.59 12.80
C ARG A 208 11.26 7.12 12.68
N ASN A 209 12.18 6.18 12.94
CA ASN A 209 11.89 4.76 12.95
C ASN A 209 10.84 4.36 14.00
N GLN A 210 10.57 5.18 15.01
CA GLN A 210 9.49 5.00 15.97
C GLN A 210 8.08 4.95 15.34
N TYR A 211 7.92 5.51 14.13
CA TYR A 211 6.67 5.47 13.37
C TYR A 211 6.77 4.62 12.09
N LEU A 212 7.78 3.77 12.02
CA LEU A 212 7.95 2.88 10.87
C LEU A 212 6.92 1.75 10.90
N ALA A 213 6.17 1.56 9.80
CA ALA A 213 5.08 0.59 9.75
C ALA A 213 4.21 0.67 11.00
N ALA A 214 3.60 1.82 11.23
CA ALA A 214 3.06 2.31 12.50
C ALA A 214 1.72 1.65 12.89
N LEU A 215 1.65 0.31 12.87
CA LEU A 215 0.42 -0.45 13.10
C LEU A 215 -0.19 -0.19 14.48
N ARG A 216 0.63 -0.03 15.54
CA ARG A 216 0.12 0.26 16.88
C ARG A 216 -0.57 1.62 16.92
N SER A 217 0.14 2.67 16.48
CA SER A 217 -0.41 4.03 16.44
C SER A 217 -1.66 4.13 15.57
N MET A 218 -1.65 3.46 14.39
CA MET A 218 -2.82 3.41 13.52
C MET A 218 -4.02 2.72 14.19
N THR A 219 -3.77 1.58 14.86
CA THR A 219 -4.82 0.84 15.58
C THR A 219 -5.40 1.66 16.72
N ASP A 220 -4.56 2.33 17.50
CA ASP A 220 -4.98 3.17 18.63
C ASP A 220 -5.77 4.40 18.19
N ALA A 221 -5.43 4.95 17.02
CA ALA A 221 -6.17 6.06 16.41
C ALA A 221 -7.46 5.61 15.67
N GLY A 222 -7.76 4.32 15.63
CA GLY A 222 -8.94 3.77 14.95
C GLY A 222 -8.83 3.73 13.42
N VAL A 223 -7.62 3.83 12.86
CA VAL A 223 -7.40 3.67 11.42
C VAL A 223 -7.60 2.21 11.02
N MET A 224 -8.46 1.97 10.04
CA MET A 224 -8.68 0.65 9.46
C MET A 224 -7.51 0.32 8.52
N CYS A 225 -6.42 -0.20 9.07
CA CYS A 225 -5.27 -0.62 8.27
C CYS A 225 -5.32 -2.10 7.90
N SER A 226 -4.55 -2.47 6.89
CA SER A 226 -4.29 -3.86 6.51
C SER A 226 -2.78 -4.09 6.39
N ILE A 227 -2.35 -5.35 6.41
CA ILE A 227 -0.98 -5.71 6.06
C ILE A 227 -0.95 -6.43 4.71
N HIS A 228 0.12 -6.23 3.95
CA HIS A 228 0.33 -6.89 2.67
C HIS A 228 1.72 -7.52 2.58
N SER A 229 1.86 -8.46 1.64
CA SER A 229 3.11 -9.18 1.43
C SER A 229 4.06 -8.48 0.48
N ASP A 230 3.53 -7.74 -0.49
CA ASP A 230 4.30 -7.27 -1.65
C ASP A 230 5.02 -8.42 -2.38
N TYR A 231 4.31 -9.55 -2.46
CA TYR A 231 4.88 -10.76 -3.09
C TYR A 231 5.20 -10.54 -4.57
N PRO A 232 6.38 -10.93 -5.07
CA PRO A 232 7.35 -11.82 -4.41
C PRO A 232 8.42 -11.12 -3.54
N SER A 233 8.38 -9.81 -3.38
CA SER A 233 9.40 -9.03 -2.68
C SER A 233 9.39 -9.24 -1.16
N GLY A 234 8.25 -9.58 -0.58
CA GLY A 234 8.09 -9.72 0.86
C GLY A 234 7.45 -11.04 1.31
N PRO A 235 7.33 -11.25 2.62
CA PRO A 235 6.83 -12.48 3.23
C PRO A 235 5.32 -12.60 3.08
N MET A 236 4.80 -13.83 3.13
CA MET A 236 3.36 -14.13 3.01
C MET A 236 2.80 -14.79 4.29
N GLY A 237 1.47 -14.71 4.42
CA GLY A 237 0.73 -15.42 5.45
C GLY A 237 1.22 -15.12 6.87
N LEU A 238 1.51 -16.15 7.65
CA LEU A 238 1.94 -16.01 9.04
C LEU A 238 3.25 -15.23 9.22
N GLN A 239 4.10 -15.17 8.20
CA GLN A 239 5.33 -14.38 8.26
C GLN A 239 5.04 -12.86 8.29
N MET A 240 3.99 -12.40 7.60
CA MET A 240 3.56 -10.99 7.69
C MET A 240 3.10 -10.67 9.13
N ILE A 241 2.33 -11.59 9.73
CA ILE A 241 1.86 -11.48 11.11
C ILE A 241 3.05 -11.46 12.08
N ASP A 242 4.02 -12.35 11.89
CA ASP A 242 5.24 -12.38 12.69
C ASP A 242 6.02 -11.05 12.62
N GLY A 243 6.13 -10.45 11.45
CA GLY A 243 6.76 -9.13 11.28
C GLY A 243 6.04 -8.02 12.05
N ALA A 244 4.70 -8.03 12.05
CA ALA A 244 3.89 -7.06 12.78
C ALA A 244 3.98 -7.21 14.31
N VAL A 245 4.13 -8.45 14.80
CA VAL A 245 4.17 -8.77 16.23
C VAL A 245 5.58 -8.66 16.81
N ASN A 246 6.56 -9.31 16.17
CA ASN A 246 7.90 -9.46 16.72
C ASN A 246 8.88 -8.35 16.31
N ARG A 247 8.68 -7.76 15.14
CA ARG A 247 9.52 -6.66 14.60
C ARG A 247 11.02 -6.96 14.70
N PHE A 248 11.40 -8.16 14.27
CA PHE A 248 12.76 -8.66 14.37
C PHE A 248 13.36 -8.86 12.97
N ASP A 249 14.48 -8.18 12.68
CA ASP A 249 15.23 -8.39 11.44
C ASP A 249 15.98 -9.73 11.52
N ARG A 250 15.48 -10.70 10.76
CA ARG A 250 16.01 -12.07 10.72
C ARG A 250 17.29 -12.17 9.90
N VAL A 251 17.53 -11.24 8.98
CA VAL A 251 18.72 -11.22 8.11
C VAL A 251 19.93 -10.70 8.88
N LYS A 252 19.73 -9.62 9.63
CA LYS A 252 20.79 -8.98 10.42
C LYS A 252 20.80 -9.43 11.87
N ASN A 253 19.85 -10.26 12.29
CA ASN A 253 19.71 -10.74 13.65
C ASN A 253 19.60 -9.60 14.67
N VAL A 254 18.74 -8.62 14.40
CA VAL A 254 18.59 -7.39 15.19
C VAL A 254 17.15 -7.17 15.59
N GLN A 255 16.92 -6.82 16.87
CA GLN A 255 15.61 -6.36 17.32
C GLN A 255 15.37 -4.92 16.88
N CYS A 256 14.30 -4.72 16.11
CA CYS A 256 13.82 -3.38 15.75
C CYS A 256 12.93 -2.81 16.83
N ASP A 257 12.66 -1.50 16.75
CA ASP A 257 11.77 -0.82 17.68
C ASP A 257 10.41 -1.52 17.79
N LYS A 258 10.00 -1.84 19.01
CA LYS A 258 8.75 -2.53 19.33
C LYS A 258 7.57 -1.60 19.64
N THR A 259 7.74 -0.30 19.65
CA THR A 259 6.65 0.65 19.94
C THR A 259 5.45 0.46 19.03
N GLN A 260 5.69 0.06 17.78
CA GLN A 260 4.66 -0.20 16.79
C GLN A 260 4.23 -1.68 16.69
N ALA A 261 4.66 -2.54 17.59
CA ALA A 261 4.23 -3.92 17.63
C ALA A 261 2.75 -4.02 18.04
N VAL A 262 2.02 -4.91 17.39
CA VAL A 262 0.65 -5.25 17.75
C VAL A 262 0.58 -6.66 18.33
N SER A 263 -0.48 -6.97 19.07
CA SER A 263 -0.69 -8.33 19.58
C SER A 263 -0.96 -9.32 18.44
N PRO A 264 -0.73 -10.63 18.65
CA PRO A 264 -1.04 -11.64 17.63
C PRO A 264 -2.49 -11.60 17.14
N LEU A 265 -3.44 -11.34 18.03
CA LEU A 265 -4.85 -11.26 17.66
C LEU A 265 -5.16 -10.02 16.79
N GLU A 266 -4.58 -8.87 17.15
CA GLU A 266 -4.68 -7.66 16.31
C GLU A 266 -4.04 -7.88 14.95
N ALA A 267 -2.85 -8.47 14.89
CA ALA A 267 -2.17 -8.76 13.63
C ALA A 267 -3.01 -9.69 12.71
N ILE A 268 -3.69 -10.70 13.29
CA ILE A 268 -4.61 -11.55 12.52
C ILE A 268 -5.79 -10.72 11.99
N ARG A 269 -6.40 -9.86 12.82
CA ARG A 269 -7.52 -9.01 12.39
C ARG A 269 -7.12 -8.02 11.28
N ILE A 270 -5.89 -7.48 11.35
CA ILE A 270 -5.35 -6.58 10.34
C ILE A 270 -5.04 -7.34 9.02
N ALA A 271 -4.72 -8.64 9.09
CA ALA A 271 -4.40 -9.47 7.94
C ALA A 271 -5.64 -10.10 7.26
N THR A 272 -6.81 -9.99 7.84
CA THR A 272 -8.06 -10.64 7.38
C THR A 272 -9.20 -9.65 7.15
#